data_6e99ffd6f5064b6c126a90f298a1b956
#
_entry.id   6e99ffd6f5064b6c126a90f298a1b956
#
_cell.length_a   1.000
_cell.length_b   1.000
_cell.length_c   1.000
_cell.angle_alpha   90.00
_cell.angle_beta   90.00
_cell.angle_gamma   90.00
#
_symmetry.space_group_name_H-M   'P 1'
#
loop_
_entity.id
_entity.type
_entity.pdbx_description
1 polymer ?
#
loop_
_entity_poly.entity_id
_entity_poly.type
_entity_poly.pdbx_seq_one_letter_code
_entity_poly.pdbx_strand_id
1 'polypeptide(L)'
;MAMARQSRAPTILLTRPQAQSRRFAEELRQVTDSPVLIAPLMEAHFLAPDLPKAPFRAVILTSETGAAAAGRMAGLPRRAICVGQRTADAARAAGFLPEVAGPDADTLVAILLAGPEAGPLLHLRGRDASGAVAERLTMGGIVTESAVVYEQVAQPLGPEARALLAGEAAVLVPLFSPRSARLLAAGVAEGLRAPLGIAALSPAVAEAARDLPHHWLETAEHPDAAAMCMAVQRLIASACGP
;
A
#
# COMPACT_ATOMS: atom_id res chain seq x y z
N MET A 1 44.57 18.61 -1.99
CA MET A 1 43.54 18.80 -3.04
C MET A 1 42.31 18.00 -2.59
N ALA A 2 41.30 18.69 -2.07
CA ALA A 2 40.02 18.05 -1.72
C ALA A 2 39.28 17.81 -3.03
N MET A 3 39.08 16.53 -3.40
CA MET A 3 38.17 16.15 -4.47
C MET A 3 36.78 16.57 -4.03
N ALA A 4 36.20 17.53 -4.74
CA ALA A 4 34.80 17.88 -4.59
C ALA A 4 33.99 16.60 -4.76
N ARG A 5 33.33 16.12 -3.68
CA ARG A 5 32.30 15.09 -3.76
C ARG A 5 31.22 15.68 -4.65
N GLN A 6 31.15 15.23 -5.89
CA GLN A 6 29.96 15.45 -6.70
C GLN A 6 28.81 14.82 -5.94
N SER A 7 27.95 15.65 -5.34
CA SER A 7 26.73 15.26 -4.70
C SER A 7 25.86 14.59 -5.77
N ARG A 8 25.92 13.25 -5.85
CA ARG A 8 24.95 12.51 -6.66
C ARG A 8 23.59 12.68 -5.97
N ALA A 9 22.60 13.10 -6.74
CA ALA A 9 21.22 13.16 -6.25
C ALA A 9 20.88 11.84 -5.55
N PRO A 10 20.22 11.88 -4.37
CA PRO A 10 19.86 10.67 -3.63
C PRO A 10 18.90 9.81 -4.47
N THR A 11 19.02 8.49 -4.36
CA THR A 11 18.10 7.56 -5.01
C THR A 11 16.90 7.28 -4.11
N ILE A 12 15.69 7.33 -4.66
CA ILE A 12 14.46 6.99 -3.94
C ILE A 12 14.18 5.50 -4.13
N LEU A 13 14.11 4.75 -3.03
CA LEU A 13 13.80 3.32 -3.01
C LEU A 13 12.33 3.12 -2.62
N LEU A 14 11.50 2.63 -3.55
CA LEU A 14 10.09 2.34 -3.32
C LEU A 14 9.88 0.87 -3.01
N THR A 15 9.32 0.58 -1.83
CA THR A 15 9.17 -0.77 -1.28
C THR A 15 7.73 -1.27 -1.22
N ARG A 16 6.77 -0.48 -1.71
CA ARG A 16 5.35 -0.86 -1.82
C ARG A 16 5.17 -1.95 -2.90
N PRO A 17 4.02 -2.67 -2.90
CA PRO A 17 3.67 -3.54 -4.02
C PRO A 17 3.79 -2.83 -5.37
N GLN A 18 4.22 -3.57 -6.40
CA GLN A 18 4.69 -3.05 -7.69
C GLN A 18 3.79 -1.97 -8.32
N ALA A 19 2.47 -2.22 -8.39
CA ALA A 19 1.52 -1.28 -9.00
C ALA A 19 1.43 0.06 -8.21
N GLN A 20 1.45 -0.02 -6.90
CA GLN A 20 1.41 1.15 -6.02
C GLN A 20 2.73 1.94 -6.09
N SER A 21 3.87 1.26 -6.18
CA SER A 21 5.18 1.89 -6.35
C SER A 21 5.29 2.63 -7.70
N ARG A 22 4.79 2.03 -8.78
CA ARG A 22 4.79 2.68 -10.10
C ARG A 22 3.98 3.98 -10.09
N ARG A 23 2.78 3.97 -9.51
CA ARG A 23 1.97 5.19 -9.41
C ARG A 23 2.67 6.27 -8.58
N PHE A 24 3.19 5.90 -7.42
CA PHE A 24 3.90 6.88 -6.59
C PHE A 24 5.17 7.40 -7.26
N ALA A 25 5.88 6.59 -8.05
CA ALA A 25 7.00 7.04 -8.86
C ALA A 25 6.59 8.09 -9.92
N GLU A 26 5.37 7.97 -10.48
CA GLU A 26 4.83 8.97 -11.40
C GLU A 26 4.51 10.30 -10.69
N GLU A 27 3.95 10.24 -9.48
CA GLU A 27 3.73 11.42 -8.63
C GLU A 27 5.06 12.10 -8.24
N LEU A 28 6.08 11.31 -7.87
CA LEU A 28 7.41 11.83 -7.55
C LEU A 28 8.07 12.54 -8.73
N ARG A 29 7.91 12.06 -9.96
CA ARG A 29 8.47 12.71 -11.16
C ARG A 29 7.95 14.13 -11.40
N GLN A 30 6.83 14.52 -10.79
CA GLN A 30 6.30 15.88 -10.86
C GLN A 30 7.02 16.83 -9.90
N VAL A 31 7.75 16.29 -8.93
CA VAL A 31 8.33 17.08 -7.83
C VAL A 31 9.85 16.88 -7.67
N THR A 32 10.46 15.91 -8.33
CA THR A 32 11.91 15.65 -8.27
C THR A 32 12.43 14.85 -9.47
N ASP A 33 13.69 15.11 -9.85
CA ASP A 33 14.44 14.35 -10.85
C ASP A 33 15.30 13.22 -10.23
N SER A 34 15.17 12.99 -8.91
CA SER A 34 15.90 11.93 -8.22
C SER A 34 15.61 10.56 -8.83
N PRO A 35 16.63 9.72 -9.06
CA PRO A 35 16.42 8.36 -9.56
C PRO A 35 15.49 7.56 -8.62
N VAL A 36 14.62 6.75 -9.21
CA VAL A 36 13.69 5.88 -8.46
C VAL A 36 14.00 4.42 -8.76
N LEU A 37 14.25 3.63 -7.72
CA LEU A 37 14.33 2.18 -7.76
C LEU A 37 13.08 1.58 -7.11
N ILE A 38 12.40 0.65 -7.81
CA ILE A 38 11.25 -0.07 -7.28
C ILE A 38 11.69 -1.47 -6.88
N ALA A 39 11.61 -1.78 -5.59
CA ALA A 39 11.95 -3.08 -5.02
C ALA A 39 10.91 -3.46 -3.94
N PRO A 40 9.79 -4.06 -4.35
CA PRO A 40 8.71 -4.40 -3.43
C PRO A 40 9.16 -5.35 -2.33
N LEU A 41 8.81 -5.05 -1.08
CA LEU A 41 9.00 -5.93 0.08
C LEU A 41 7.82 -6.84 0.35
N MET A 42 6.75 -6.70 -0.44
CA MET A 42 5.55 -7.54 -0.35
C MET A 42 4.99 -7.77 -1.74
N GLU A 43 4.49 -8.98 -1.95
CA GLU A 43 3.78 -9.38 -3.16
C GLU A 43 2.43 -9.99 -2.80
N ALA A 44 1.41 -9.70 -3.62
CA ALA A 44 0.08 -10.27 -3.43
C ALA A 44 0.03 -11.67 -4.04
N HIS A 45 -0.17 -12.69 -3.22
CA HIS A 45 -0.49 -14.04 -3.66
C HIS A 45 -2.01 -14.21 -3.67
N PHE A 46 -2.55 -14.51 -4.86
CA PHE A 46 -3.98 -14.76 -5.02
C PHE A 46 -4.33 -16.15 -4.56
N LEU A 47 -5.43 -16.25 -3.81
CA LEU A 47 -5.95 -17.50 -3.27
C LEU A 47 -7.25 -17.84 -4.02
N ALA A 48 -7.55 -19.11 -4.12
CA ALA A 48 -8.79 -19.64 -4.68
C ALA A 48 -9.55 -20.41 -3.59
N PRO A 49 -10.18 -19.71 -2.63
CA PRO A 49 -10.93 -20.36 -1.58
C PRO A 49 -12.23 -20.97 -2.13
N ASP A 50 -12.72 -22.00 -1.45
CA ASP A 50 -14.12 -22.41 -1.64
C ASP A 50 -15.03 -21.28 -1.16
N LEU A 51 -15.81 -20.73 -2.08
CA LEU A 51 -16.73 -19.66 -1.75
C LEU A 51 -17.98 -20.21 -1.05
N PRO A 52 -18.54 -19.46 -0.08
CA PRO A 52 -19.83 -19.78 0.47
C PRO A 52 -20.90 -19.89 -0.62
N LYS A 53 -21.78 -20.89 -0.48
CA LYS A 53 -22.85 -21.15 -1.46
C LYS A 53 -24.11 -20.36 -1.06
N ALA A 54 -24.19 -19.12 -1.48
CA ALA A 54 -25.38 -18.29 -1.29
C ALA A 54 -25.63 -17.42 -2.53
N PRO A 55 -26.88 -17.02 -2.80
CA PRO A 55 -27.21 -16.14 -3.91
C PRO A 55 -26.85 -14.69 -3.58
N PHE A 56 -25.54 -14.40 -3.47
CA PHE A 56 -25.06 -13.06 -3.15
C PHE A 56 -25.53 -12.02 -4.15
N ARG A 57 -25.99 -10.87 -3.65
CA ARG A 57 -26.47 -9.75 -4.47
C ARG A 57 -25.33 -8.89 -5.00
N ALA A 58 -24.27 -8.77 -4.23
CA ALA A 58 -23.06 -8.02 -4.59
C ALA A 58 -21.83 -8.57 -3.89
N VAL A 59 -20.66 -8.26 -4.45
CA VAL A 59 -19.38 -8.39 -3.75
C VAL A 59 -19.01 -7.06 -3.10
N ILE A 60 -18.36 -7.10 -1.93
CA ILE A 60 -17.72 -5.93 -1.31
C ILE A 60 -16.23 -6.03 -1.56
N LEU A 61 -15.64 -4.94 -2.06
CA LEU A 61 -14.22 -4.84 -2.39
C LEU A 61 -13.62 -3.61 -1.69
N THR A 62 -12.71 -3.86 -0.76
CA THR A 62 -12.06 -2.80 0.04
C THR A 62 -10.64 -2.48 -0.42
N SER A 63 -10.17 -3.12 -1.50
CA SER A 63 -8.83 -2.89 -2.06
C SER A 63 -8.76 -3.23 -3.55
N GLU A 64 -7.86 -2.57 -4.27
CA GLU A 64 -7.52 -2.88 -5.66
C GLU A 64 -7.06 -4.33 -5.84
N THR A 65 -6.28 -4.85 -4.88
CA THR A 65 -5.80 -6.23 -4.89
C THR A 65 -6.96 -7.22 -4.75
N GLY A 66 -7.94 -6.91 -3.89
CA GLY A 66 -9.18 -7.69 -3.76
C GLY A 66 -9.99 -7.70 -5.05
N ALA A 67 -10.09 -6.56 -5.74
CA ALA A 67 -10.74 -6.47 -7.04
C ALA A 67 -10.02 -7.31 -8.12
N ALA A 68 -8.69 -7.25 -8.16
CA ALA A 68 -7.89 -8.07 -9.07
C ALA A 68 -8.02 -9.57 -8.77
N ALA A 69 -8.12 -9.95 -7.49
CA ALA A 69 -8.36 -11.35 -7.09
C ALA A 69 -9.75 -11.80 -7.53
N ALA A 70 -10.79 -10.99 -7.29
CA ALA A 70 -12.17 -11.26 -7.69
C ALA A 70 -12.30 -11.48 -9.20
N GLY A 71 -11.60 -10.72 -10.02
CA GLY A 71 -11.59 -10.87 -11.48
C GLY A 71 -11.04 -12.21 -12.00
N ARG A 72 -10.39 -13.00 -11.13
CA ARG A 72 -9.88 -14.35 -11.44
C ARG A 72 -10.84 -15.46 -11.04
N MET A 73 -11.96 -15.09 -10.41
CA MET A 73 -12.92 -16.04 -9.85
C MET A 73 -14.18 -16.09 -10.71
N ALA A 74 -14.75 -17.26 -10.87
CA ALA A 74 -16.02 -17.47 -11.57
C ALA A 74 -17.20 -17.49 -10.59
N GLY A 75 -18.41 -17.23 -11.10
CA GLY A 75 -19.65 -17.38 -10.33
C GLY A 75 -19.95 -16.24 -9.36
N LEU A 76 -19.18 -15.15 -9.38
CA LEU A 76 -19.43 -13.97 -8.56
C LEU A 76 -20.54 -13.08 -9.18
N PRO A 77 -21.34 -12.38 -8.34
CA PRO A 77 -22.25 -11.35 -8.83
C PRO A 77 -21.47 -10.21 -9.50
N ARG A 78 -22.03 -9.64 -10.55
CA ARG A 78 -21.34 -8.54 -11.28
C ARG A 78 -21.35 -7.21 -10.52
N ARG A 79 -22.31 -6.99 -9.63
CA ARG A 79 -22.40 -5.79 -8.81
C ARG A 79 -21.29 -5.82 -7.75
N ALA A 80 -20.51 -4.73 -7.65
CA ALA A 80 -19.45 -4.61 -6.67
C ALA A 80 -19.58 -3.30 -5.89
N ILE A 81 -19.59 -3.38 -4.57
CA ILE A 81 -19.62 -2.24 -3.66
C ILE A 81 -18.15 -1.99 -3.22
N CYS A 82 -17.62 -0.83 -3.57
CA CYS A 82 -16.19 -0.57 -3.48
C CYS A 82 -15.86 0.56 -2.49
N VAL A 83 -14.77 0.38 -1.76
CA VAL A 83 -14.13 1.47 -1.01
C VAL A 83 -13.24 2.28 -1.94
N GLY A 84 -13.59 3.56 -2.12
CA GLY A 84 -12.81 4.51 -2.91
C GLY A 84 -12.81 4.27 -4.42
N GLN A 85 -12.53 5.32 -5.15
CA GLN A 85 -12.55 5.32 -6.62
C GLN A 85 -11.54 4.33 -7.23
N ARG A 86 -10.34 4.21 -6.63
CA ARG A 86 -9.29 3.30 -7.13
C ARG A 86 -9.71 1.84 -7.13
N THR A 87 -10.39 1.40 -6.07
CA THR A 87 -10.94 0.03 -6.00
C THR A 87 -12.05 -0.17 -7.02
N ALA A 88 -12.90 0.84 -7.22
CA ALA A 88 -13.96 0.80 -8.22
C ALA A 88 -13.38 0.70 -9.65
N ASP A 89 -12.32 1.44 -9.96
CA ASP A 89 -11.65 1.37 -11.26
C ASP A 89 -11.01 0.00 -11.51
N ALA A 90 -10.36 -0.57 -10.48
CA ALA A 90 -9.83 -1.93 -10.55
C ALA A 90 -10.95 -2.99 -10.71
N ALA A 91 -12.07 -2.82 -10.01
CA ALA A 91 -13.24 -3.70 -10.15
C ALA A 91 -13.85 -3.60 -11.55
N ARG A 92 -13.96 -2.40 -12.13
CA ARG A 92 -14.42 -2.19 -13.50
C ARG A 92 -13.52 -2.87 -14.53
N ALA A 93 -12.19 -2.73 -14.35
CA ALA A 93 -11.22 -3.41 -15.18
C ALA A 93 -11.29 -4.94 -15.06
N ALA A 94 -11.72 -5.46 -13.90
CA ALA A 94 -11.96 -6.88 -13.65
C ALA A 94 -13.34 -7.37 -14.14
N GLY A 95 -14.17 -6.51 -14.77
CA GLY A 95 -15.47 -6.87 -15.38
C GLY A 95 -16.67 -6.73 -14.46
N PHE A 96 -16.51 -6.10 -13.28
CA PHE A 96 -17.63 -5.80 -12.38
C PHE A 96 -18.34 -4.49 -12.74
N LEU A 97 -19.52 -4.30 -12.15
CA LEU A 97 -20.28 -3.05 -12.15
C LEU A 97 -20.11 -2.39 -10.79
N PRO A 98 -19.09 -1.53 -10.61
CA PRO A 98 -18.74 -0.99 -9.29
C PRO A 98 -19.58 0.22 -8.92
N GLU A 99 -19.90 0.30 -7.63
CA GLU A 99 -20.49 1.45 -6.93
C GLU A 99 -19.52 1.86 -5.81
N VAL A 100 -19.21 3.14 -5.68
CA VAL A 100 -18.35 3.65 -4.60
C VAL A 100 -19.19 3.94 -3.37
N ALA A 101 -18.90 3.28 -2.26
CA ALA A 101 -19.56 3.46 -0.97
C ALA A 101 -18.61 4.05 0.09
N GLY A 102 -18.06 5.22 -0.21
CA GLY A 102 -17.19 5.96 0.70
C GLY A 102 -15.69 5.74 0.48
N PRO A 103 -14.84 6.54 1.16
CA PRO A 103 -13.40 6.51 1.02
C PRO A 103 -12.71 5.39 1.81
N ASP A 104 -13.38 4.84 2.82
CA ASP A 104 -12.85 3.83 3.74
C ASP A 104 -13.91 2.81 4.16
N ALA A 105 -13.49 1.77 4.89
CA ALA A 105 -14.35 0.68 5.33
C ALA A 105 -15.42 1.14 6.34
N ASP A 106 -15.12 2.11 7.18
CA ASP A 106 -16.05 2.63 8.19
C ASP A 106 -17.20 3.38 7.52
N THR A 107 -16.88 4.23 6.57
CA THR A 107 -17.87 4.97 5.76
C THR A 107 -18.72 4.01 4.92
N LEU A 108 -18.10 2.99 4.29
CA LEU A 108 -18.82 1.97 3.54
C LEU A 108 -19.86 1.28 4.43
N VAL A 109 -19.47 0.81 5.61
CA VAL A 109 -20.39 0.15 6.55
C VAL A 109 -21.52 1.10 6.95
N ALA A 110 -21.22 2.35 7.28
CA ALA A 110 -22.23 3.34 7.66
C ALA A 110 -23.24 3.61 6.54
N ILE A 111 -22.76 3.77 5.29
CA ILE A 111 -23.61 4.00 4.12
C ILE A 111 -24.54 2.79 3.88
N LEU A 112 -24.03 1.56 3.95
CA LEU A 112 -24.84 0.37 3.71
C LEU A 112 -25.89 0.18 4.78
N LEU A 113 -25.57 0.41 6.06
CA LEU A 113 -26.52 0.30 7.17
C LEU A 113 -27.60 1.38 7.15
N ALA A 114 -27.28 2.57 6.65
CA ALA A 114 -28.26 3.67 6.52
C ALA A 114 -29.13 3.58 5.26
N GLY A 115 -28.72 2.79 4.28
CA GLY A 115 -29.36 2.66 2.97
C GLY A 115 -30.37 1.50 2.88
N PRO A 116 -30.96 1.30 1.69
CA PRO A 116 -31.91 0.22 1.42
C PRO A 116 -31.19 -1.11 1.10
N GLU A 117 -29.90 -1.23 1.36
CA GLU A 117 -29.13 -2.42 1.00
C GLU A 117 -29.63 -3.64 1.79
N ALA A 118 -29.81 -4.72 1.06
CA ALA A 118 -30.21 -6.01 1.64
C ALA A 118 -29.24 -7.10 1.19
N GLY A 119 -28.79 -7.92 2.14
CA GLY A 119 -27.93 -9.06 1.83
C GLY A 119 -28.65 -10.17 1.04
N PRO A 120 -27.96 -11.29 0.81
CA PRO A 120 -26.61 -11.54 1.30
C PRO A 120 -25.54 -10.87 0.44
N LEU A 121 -24.47 -10.39 1.08
CA LEU A 121 -23.30 -9.79 0.44
C LEU A 121 -22.06 -10.68 0.68
N LEU A 122 -21.07 -10.61 -0.20
CA LEU A 122 -19.80 -11.34 -0.08
C LEU A 122 -18.62 -10.38 -0.04
N HIS A 123 -17.96 -10.25 1.11
CA HIS A 123 -16.75 -9.46 1.27
C HIS A 123 -15.51 -10.25 0.86
N LEU A 124 -14.94 -9.91 -0.30
CA LEU A 124 -13.70 -10.50 -0.80
C LEU A 124 -12.51 -9.67 -0.29
N ARG A 125 -11.72 -10.25 0.62
CA ARG A 125 -10.69 -9.50 1.37
C ARG A 125 -9.33 -10.16 1.36
N GLY A 126 -8.31 -9.39 1.72
CA GLY A 126 -6.99 -9.91 2.06
C GLY A 126 -6.99 -10.59 3.44
N ARG A 127 -6.00 -11.47 3.67
CA ARG A 127 -5.81 -12.14 4.97
C ARG A 127 -5.65 -11.14 6.12
N ASP A 128 -4.86 -10.10 5.91
CA ASP A 128 -4.53 -9.07 6.90
C ASP A 128 -5.49 -7.86 6.86
N ALA A 129 -6.69 -8.01 6.27
CA ALA A 129 -7.66 -6.92 6.21
C ALA A 129 -8.19 -6.60 7.61
N SER A 130 -8.27 -5.31 7.92
CA SER A 130 -8.84 -4.77 9.16
C SER A 130 -10.28 -4.29 8.92
N GLY A 131 -10.99 -3.94 10.01
CA GLY A 131 -12.27 -3.23 9.96
C GLY A 131 -13.50 -4.11 10.12
N ALA A 132 -13.35 -5.45 10.19
CA ALA A 132 -14.46 -6.39 10.47
C ALA A 132 -15.74 -6.07 9.68
N VAL A 133 -15.62 -5.77 8.38
CA VAL A 133 -16.72 -5.26 7.53
C VAL A 133 -17.90 -6.24 7.51
N ALA A 134 -17.65 -7.54 7.29
CA ALA A 134 -18.70 -8.54 7.20
C ALA A 134 -19.42 -8.73 8.54
N GLU A 135 -18.67 -8.77 9.61
CA GLU A 135 -19.20 -8.91 10.97
C GLU A 135 -20.09 -7.70 11.36
N ARG A 136 -19.61 -6.50 11.07
CA ARG A 136 -20.33 -5.23 11.36
C ARG A 136 -21.62 -5.11 10.56
N LEU A 137 -21.60 -5.45 9.27
CA LEU A 137 -22.80 -5.45 8.43
C LEU A 137 -23.81 -6.49 8.91
N THR A 138 -23.36 -7.71 9.26
CA THR A 138 -24.22 -8.77 9.75
C THR A 138 -24.85 -8.39 11.08
N MET A 139 -24.10 -7.80 12.02
CA MET A 139 -24.64 -7.27 13.28
C MET A 139 -25.68 -6.16 13.04
N GLY A 140 -25.52 -5.37 11.99
CA GLY A 140 -26.47 -4.34 11.55
C GLY A 140 -27.65 -4.87 10.73
N GLY A 141 -27.80 -6.17 10.54
CA GLY A 141 -28.95 -6.80 9.86
C GLY A 141 -28.73 -7.10 8.37
N ILE A 142 -27.55 -6.80 7.81
CA ILE A 142 -27.19 -7.13 6.43
C ILE A 142 -26.33 -8.38 6.42
N VAL A 143 -26.90 -9.54 6.16
CA VAL A 143 -26.17 -10.81 6.07
C VAL A 143 -24.99 -10.66 5.12
N THR A 144 -23.77 -10.79 5.63
CA THR A 144 -22.54 -10.62 4.86
C THR A 144 -21.56 -11.70 5.24
N GLU A 145 -21.13 -12.48 4.26
CA GLU A 145 -20.06 -13.47 4.42
C GLU A 145 -18.72 -12.90 3.93
N SER A 146 -17.60 -13.50 4.35
CA SER A 146 -16.28 -13.08 3.90
C SER A 146 -15.47 -14.25 3.38
N ALA A 147 -14.66 -13.99 2.35
CA ALA A 147 -13.68 -14.93 1.84
C ALA A 147 -12.31 -14.24 1.69
N VAL A 148 -11.26 -14.95 2.14
CA VAL A 148 -9.87 -14.48 1.97
C VAL A 148 -9.40 -14.88 0.57
N VAL A 149 -9.23 -13.90 -0.31
CA VAL A 149 -8.92 -14.11 -1.74
C VAL A 149 -7.50 -13.73 -2.12
N TYR A 150 -6.75 -13.14 -1.21
CA TYR A 150 -5.30 -12.89 -1.36
C TYR A 150 -4.62 -12.74 -0.01
N GLU A 151 -3.31 -12.88 -0.03
CA GLU A 151 -2.43 -12.52 1.10
C GLU A 151 -1.22 -11.74 0.60
N GLN A 152 -0.68 -10.89 1.47
CA GLN A 152 0.56 -10.17 1.18
C GLN A 152 1.73 -10.98 1.75
N VAL A 153 2.54 -11.56 0.86
CA VAL A 153 3.72 -12.33 1.24
C VAL A 153 4.95 -11.44 1.22
N ALA A 154 5.73 -11.50 2.30
CA ALA A 154 7.00 -10.77 2.39
C ALA A 154 7.97 -11.25 1.31
N GLN A 155 8.68 -10.30 0.71
CA GLN A 155 9.72 -10.54 -0.28
C GLN A 155 11.06 -10.03 0.24
N PRO A 156 12.16 -10.74 0.01
CA PRO A 156 13.48 -10.25 0.33
C PRO A 156 13.83 -9.05 -0.59
N LEU A 157 14.69 -8.17 -0.11
CA LEU A 157 15.28 -7.13 -0.95
C LEU A 157 15.99 -7.76 -2.15
N GLY A 158 15.65 -7.30 -3.34
CA GLY A 158 16.30 -7.72 -4.58
C GLY A 158 17.78 -7.30 -4.64
N PRO A 159 18.60 -7.90 -5.52
CA PRO A 159 20.03 -7.64 -5.58
C PRO A 159 20.36 -6.16 -5.86
N GLU A 160 19.59 -5.47 -6.71
CA GLU A 160 19.79 -4.05 -7.01
C GLU A 160 19.55 -3.17 -5.77
N ALA A 161 18.49 -3.45 -5.00
CA ALA A 161 18.19 -2.70 -3.77
C ALA A 161 19.26 -2.97 -2.70
N ARG A 162 19.73 -4.21 -2.57
CA ARG A 162 20.85 -4.51 -1.67
C ARG A 162 22.13 -3.79 -2.07
N ALA A 163 22.47 -3.78 -3.37
CA ALA A 163 23.64 -3.06 -3.88
C ALA A 163 23.52 -1.55 -3.63
N LEU A 164 22.34 -0.96 -3.84
CA LEU A 164 22.05 0.44 -3.55
C LEU A 164 22.27 0.76 -2.07
N LEU A 165 21.72 -0.04 -1.17
CA LEU A 165 21.82 0.16 0.28
C LEU A 165 23.21 -0.12 0.84
N ALA A 166 24.02 -0.95 0.17
CA ALA A 166 25.43 -1.19 0.50
C ALA A 166 26.39 -0.13 -0.09
N GLY A 167 25.86 0.81 -0.89
CA GLY A 167 26.64 1.89 -1.50
C GLY A 167 26.97 3.03 -0.55
N GLU A 168 27.50 4.13 -1.10
CA GLU A 168 27.88 5.34 -0.34
C GLU A 168 26.95 6.53 -0.63
N ALA A 169 26.12 6.46 -1.68
CA ALA A 169 25.18 7.50 -2.04
C ALA A 169 23.94 7.42 -1.13
N ALA A 170 23.37 8.58 -0.78
CA ALA A 170 22.17 8.63 0.05
C ALA A 170 20.98 7.92 -0.62
N VAL A 171 20.21 7.19 0.18
CA VAL A 171 18.99 6.48 -0.23
C VAL A 171 17.81 6.99 0.57
N LEU A 172 16.75 7.41 -0.10
CA LEU A 172 15.52 7.88 0.53
C LEU A 172 14.43 6.82 0.39
N VAL A 173 13.79 6.46 1.49
CA VAL A 173 12.77 5.41 1.50
C VAL A 173 11.45 5.93 2.04
N PRO A 174 10.46 6.19 1.16
CA PRO A 174 9.08 6.45 1.57
C PRO A 174 8.42 5.17 2.10
N LEU A 175 7.99 5.19 3.36
CA LEU A 175 7.34 4.09 4.05
C LEU A 175 5.87 4.41 4.32
N PHE A 176 4.97 3.55 3.84
CA PHE A 176 3.52 3.76 3.88
C PHE A 176 2.79 2.92 4.93
N SER A 177 3.49 2.02 5.61
CA SER A 177 2.90 1.19 6.66
C SER A 177 3.95 0.73 7.67
N PRO A 178 3.54 0.48 8.93
CA PRO A 178 4.43 -0.12 9.94
C PRO A 178 5.00 -1.48 9.50
N ARG A 179 4.25 -2.26 8.72
CA ARG A 179 4.70 -3.56 8.19
C ARG A 179 5.87 -3.37 7.21
N SER A 180 5.77 -2.41 6.28
CA SER A 180 6.86 -2.09 5.34
C SER A 180 8.13 -1.64 6.07
N ALA A 181 7.99 -0.85 7.13
CA ALA A 181 9.12 -0.42 7.96
C ALA A 181 9.84 -1.61 8.59
N ARG A 182 9.09 -2.54 9.22
CA ARG A 182 9.68 -3.74 9.84
C ARG A 182 10.33 -4.67 8.81
N LEU A 183 9.70 -4.84 7.63
CA LEU A 183 10.29 -5.66 6.56
C LEU A 183 11.57 -5.05 6.02
N LEU A 184 11.63 -3.74 5.87
CA LEU A 184 12.86 -3.05 5.48
C LEU A 184 13.95 -3.24 6.55
N ALA A 185 13.63 -3.02 7.81
CA ALA A 185 14.56 -3.21 8.92
C ALA A 185 15.16 -4.63 8.94
N ALA A 186 14.31 -5.64 8.79
CA ALA A 186 14.77 -7.03 8.70
C ALA A 186 15.65 -7.28 7.46
N GLY A 187 15.35 -6.63 6.33
CA GLY A 187 16.08 -6.81 5.08
C GLY A 187 17.44 -6.10 5.03
N VAL A 188 17.67 -5.07 5.85
CA VAL A 188 18.92 -4.28 5.87
C VAL A 188 19.81 -4.58 7.08
N ALA A 189 19.42 -5.50 7.97
CA ALA A 189 20.13 -5.82 9.20
C ALA A 189 21.63 -6.13 8.98
N GLU A 190 21.98 -6.64 7.81
CA GLU A 190 23.36 -6.87 7.39
C GLU A 190 23.64 -6.14 6.08
N GLY A 191 24.57 -5.17 6.11
CA GLY A 191 25.13 -4.56 4.90
C GLY A 191 24.63 -3.16 4.53
N LEU A 192 23.86 -2.48 5.38
CA LEU A 192 23.52 -1.07 5.18
C LEU A 192 24.75 -0.19 5.39
N ARG A 193 25.15 0.54 4.37
CA ARG A 193 26.24 1.53 4.40
C ARG A 193 25.81 2.90 3.89
N ALA A 194 24.81 2.91 3.02
CA ALA A 194 24.27 4.15 2.45
C ALA A 194 23.66 5.02 3.57
N PRO A 195 23.89 6.34 3.57
CA PRO A 195 23.12 7.26 4.39
C PRO A 195 21.61 7.12 4.06
N LEU A 196 20.79 6.74 5.03
CA LEU A 196 19.39 6.44 4.83
C LEU A 196 18.52 7.61 5.30
N GLY A 197 17.61 8.07 4.45
CA GLY A 197 16.54 9.00 4.80
C GLY A 197 15.18 8.28 4.73
N ILE A 198 14.36 8.44 5.77
CA ILE A 198 13.03 7.81 5.85
C ILE A 198 11.95 8.88 5.78
N ALA A 199 11.03 8.76 4.83
CA ALA A 199 9.77 9.49 4.83
C ALA A 199 8.66 8.57 5.34
N ALA A 200 8.13 8.83 6.52
CA ALA A 200 7.07 8.05 7.15
C ALA A 200 5.69 8.66 6.88
N LEU A 201 4.73 7.86 6.43
CA LEU A 201 3.36 8.31 6.14
C LEU A 201 2.60 8.81 7.39
N SER A 202 2.99 8.33 8.57
CA SER A 202 2.34 8.67 9.83
C SER A 202 3.28 8.44 11.02
N PRO A 203 2.95 8.97 12.22
CA PRO A 203 3.71 8.69 13.44
C PRO A 203 3.87 7.19 13.74
N ALA A 204 2.85 6.37 13.46
CA ALA A 204 2.93 4.92 13.65
C ALA A 204 3.94 4.25 12.71
N VAL A 205 4.14 4.79 11.50
CA VAL A 205 5.17 4.32 10.57
C VAL A 205 6.55 4.76 11.01
N ALA A 206 6.70 6.01 11.47
CA ALA A 206 7.95 6.52 12.03
C ALA A 206 8.40 5.70 13.24
N GLU A 207 7.47 5.39 14.13
CA GLU A 207 7.73 4.52 15.29
C GLU A 207 8.20 3.12 14.88
N ALA A 208 7.56 2.52 13.89
CA ALA A 208 7.96 1.20 13.38
C ALA A 208 9.30 1.20 12.64
N ALA A 209 9.79 2.37 12.23
CA ALA A 209 11.09 2.57 11.60
C ALA A 209 12.19 2.99 12.57
N ARG A 210 11.90 3.14 13.88
CA ARG A 210 12.83 3.68 14.90
C ARG A 210 14.15 2.93 14.94
N ASP A 211 14.10 1.60 14.88
CA ASP A 211 15.28 0.73 15.00
C ASP A 211 16.04 0.59 13.69
N LEU A 212 15.54 1.18 12.61
CA LEU A 212 16.22 1.21 11.31
C LEU A 212 17.31 2.30 11.38
N PRO A 213 18.60 1.98 11.15
CA PRO A 213 19.63 3.00 11.10
C PRO A 213 19.32 4.04 10.02
N HIS A 214 19.12 5.29 10.38
CA HIS A 214 18.82 6.37 9.46
C HIS A 214 19.52 7.66 9.86
N HIS A 215 19.77 8.52 8.87
CA HIS A 215 20.39 9.84 9.05
C HIS A 215 19.32 10.94 9.11
N TRP A 216 18.20 10.74 8.41
CA TRP A 216 17.09 11.69 8.33
C TRP A 216 15.77 10.95 8.46
N LEU A 217 14.83 11.54 9.18
CA LEU A 217 13.46 11.05 9.33
C LEU A 217 12.50 12.21 9.18
N GLU A 218 11.60 12.10 8.20
CA GLU A 218 10.51 13.04 7.99
C GLU A 218 9.18 12.30 8.13
N THR A 219 8.21 12.92 8.79
CA THR A 219 6.85 12.41 8.85
C THR A 219 5.95 13.29 7.97
N ALA A 220 5.13 12.67 7.13
CA ALA A 220 4.15 13.37 6.32
C ALA A 220 3.10 14.06 7.23
N GLU A 221 2.69 15.27 6.86
CA GLU A 221 1.72 16.06 7.63
C GLU A 221 0.32 15.44 7.59
N HIS A 222 0.00 14.79 6.47
CA HIS A 222 -1.25 14.03 6.27
C HIS A 222 -0.94 12.66 5.68
N PRO A 223 -1.79 11.64 5.92
CA PRO A 223 -1.54 10.28 5.43
C PRO A 223 -1.96 10.12 3.96
N ASP A 224 -1.47 11.00 3.08
CA ASP A 224 -1.74 11.00 1.64
C ASP A 224 -0.46 11.08 0.81
N ALA A 225 -0.61 10.90 -0.51
CA ALA A 225 0.52 10.86 -1.41
C ALA A 225 1.18 12.23 -1.61
N ALA A 226 0.40 13.32 -1.59
CA ALA A 226 0.93 14.67 -1.77
C ALA A 226 1.82 15.07 -0.58
N ALA A 227 1.36 14.84 0.66
CA ALA A 227 2.15 15.08 1.85
C ALA A 227 3.39 14.18 1.92
N MET A 228 3.32 12.95 1.41
CA MET A 228 4.48 12.07 1.28
C MET A 228 5.50 12.60 0.27
N CYS A 229 5.06 13.13 -0.88
CA CYS A 229 5.96 13.79 -1.83
C CYS A 229 6.68 14.99 -1.19
N MET A 230 5.97 15.79 -0.41
CA MET A 230 6.57 16.92 0.33
C MET A 230 7.63 16.45 1.35
N ALA A 231 7.37 15.36 2.08
CA ALA A 231 8.33 14.79 3.01
C ALA A 231 9.59 14.28 2.28
N VAL A 232 9.43 13.65 1.11
CA VAL A 232 10.57 13.23 0.27
C VAL A 232 11.37 14.44 -0.22
N GLN A 233 10.72 15.54 -0.63
CA GLN A 233 11.44 16.76 -1.03
C GLN A 233 12.27 17.37 0.11
N ARG A 234 11.73 17.38 1.35
CA ARG A 234 12.49 17.82 2.53
C ARG A 234 13.73 16.95 2.76
N LEU A 235 13.58 15.62 2.62
CA LEU A 235 14.71 14.70 2.73
C LEU A 235 15.75 14.92 1.63
N ILE A 236 15.34 15.20 0.39
CA ILE A 236 16.27 15.52 -0.70
C ILE A 236 17.09 16.77 -0.34
N ALA A 237 16.43 17.82 0.15
CA ALA A 237 17.10 19.04 0.59
C ALA A 237 18.10 18.77 1.72
N SER A 238 17.74 17.94 2.70
CA SER A 238 18.60 17.54 3.82
C SER A 238 19.80 16.69 3.37
N ALA A 239 19.60 15.78 2.41
CA ALA A 239 20.66 14.91 1.90
C ALA A 239 21.62 15.62 0.92
N CYS A 240 21.19 16.71 0.27
CA CYS A 240 21.98 17.53 -0.63
C CYS A 240 22.56 18.78 0.05
N GLY A 241 22.24 19.00 1.32
CA GLY A 241 22.72 20.16 2.09
C GLY A 241 24.26 20.22 2.20
N PRO A 242 24.78 21.41 2.54
CA PRO A 242 26.20 21.73 2.46
C PRO A 242 27.09 20.84 3.30
#